data_feed2e464737c2bd6da1405a84f1fda7
#
_entry.id   feed2e464737c2bd6da1405a84f1fda7
#
_cell.length_a   1.000
_cell.length_b   1.000
_cell.length_c   1.000
_cell.angle_alpha   90.00
_cell.angle_beta   90.00
_cell.angle_gamma   90.00
#
_symmetry.space_group_name_H-M   'P 1'
#
loop_
_entity.id
_entity.type
_entity.pdbx_description
1 polymer ?
#
loop_
_entity_poly.entity_id
_entity_poly.type
_entity_poly.pdbx_seq_one_letter_code
_entity_poly.pdbx_strand_id
1 'polypeptide(L)'
;MKIKSRSDLDHLERIQREVTAHRRDAASDEAFYTAKLAEVWQRAARTAAYPSLGPFSMRAFLDLPVTSKDDLKARPLEYLRVPVGQGLKYYQTTGTTGTPTPTPRTAKDMIANTVSVAEAWRPLLADHGHRALILLPSDIVPVADLMVGVCEFLDVPHVKAYPYTTGISDWDRIIGLWEVFRPTVVFVAPGVLLQFSQILKRRGLLDELRRPVERLMLLGEVSTPELRAMVGHWWDARAYDASYGSTESGTLAACCARDRLHLLRRANYFEIAGEDGIVPAEAGREGRLVVTPLNNDARPLLRLDMGDEVSLTDRCPCGADGPVVTVHGRGSDGTAIKGSRVRTRDLEGIVYADHDVLGYLIEVDGRGAWARLLLERDPGADRAGEPARQELIQHRTDERLGFRWDEVRFVNRLPVTTKSGGSQKSWKRSNFRVVDEVVPA
;
A
#
# COMPACT_ATOMS: atom_id res chain seq x y z
N MET A 1 16.02 6.50 12.70
CA MET A 1 16.82 5.34 12.14
C MET A 1 18.02 5.08 13.01
N LYS A 2 18.33 3.83 13.38
CA LYS A 2 19.40 3.53 14.36
C LYS A 2 20.65 3.03 13.64
N ILE A 3 21.71 3.83 13.62
CA ILE A 3 23.07 3.46 13.15
C ILE A 3 23.86 3.03 14.39
N LYS A 4 24.34 1.78 14.42
CA LYS A 4 25.02 1.20 15.58
C LYS A 4 26.52 1.00 15.35
N SER A 5 26.95 1.00 14.10
CA SER A 5 28.33 0.65 13.74
C SER A 5 28.79 1.45 12.52
N ARG A 6 30.12 1.49 12.34
CA ARG A 6 30.72 2.03 11.10
C ARG A 6 30.19 1.32 9.86
N SER A 7 30.00 0.00 9.94
CA SER A 7 29.43 -0.79 8.84
C SER A 7 27.98 -0.36 8.48
N ASP A 8 27.17 0.08 9.45
CA ASP A 8 25.82 0.59 9.17
C ASP A 8 25.89 1.95 8.46
N LEU A 9 26.82 2.82 8.85
CA LEU A 9 27.05 4.11 8.20
C LEU A 9 27.54 3.92 6.75
N ASP A 10 28.55 3.08 6.55
CA ASP A 10 29.07 2.76 5.20
C ASP A 10 27.96 2.16 4.31
N HIS A 11 27.08 1.35 4.89
CA HIS A 11 25.92 0.80 4.19
C HIS A 11 24.92 1.89 3.81
N LEU A 12 24.60 2.81 4.72
CA LEU A 12 23.72 3.94 4.45
C LEU A 12 24.24 4.79 3.30
N GLU A 13 25.51 5.21 3.38
CA GLU A 13 26.17 6.02 2.34
C GLU A 13 26.19 5.31 0.98
N ARG A 14 26.39 3.99 0.98
CA ARG A 14 26.33 3.18 -0.23
C ARG A 14 24.94 3.18 -0.83
N ILE A 15 23.90 2.87 -0.03
CA ILE A 15 22.51 2.85 -0.49
C ILE A 15 22.11 4.23 -1.03
N GLN A 16 22.43 5.29 -0.30
CA GLN A 16 22.10 6.65 -0.74
C GLN A 16 22.72 6.98 -2.09
N ARG A 17 24.02 6.68 -2.28
CA ARG A 17 24.67 6.83 -3.58
C ARG A 17 24.02 6.00 -4.68
N GLU A 18 23.62 4.77 -4.39
CA GLU A 18 22.98 3.89 -5.37
C GLU A 18 21.62 4.40 -5.81
N VAL A 19 20.77 4.86 -4.88
CA VAL A 19 19.40 5.30 -5.19
C VAL A 19 19.34 6.70 -5.78
N THR A 20 20.34 7.56 -5.51
CA THR A 20 20.43 8.91 -6.10
C THR A 20 21.23 8.95 -7.40
N ALA A 21 21.92 7.87 -7.77
CA ALA A 21 22.69 7.83 -9.00
C ALA A 21 21.78 7.82 -10.24
N HIS A 22 21.84 8.90 -11.02
CA HIS A 22 21.20 8.94 -12.33
C HIS A 22 22.03 8.11 -13.33
N ARG A 23 21.47 6.99 -13.76
CA ARG A 23 22.10 6.14 -14.78
C ARG A 23 21.54 6.51 -16.14
N ARG A 24 22.44 6.75 -17.08
CA ARG A 24 22.12 7.35 -18.38
C ARG A 24 22.00 6.36 -19.53
N ASP A 25 22.42 5.09 -19.32
CA ASP A 25 22.44 4.09 -20.38
C ASP A 25 22.12 2.67 -19.88
N ALA A 26 21.64 1.83 -20.81
CA ALA A 26 21.23 0.45 -20.53
C ALA A 26 22.41 -0.44 -20.07
N ALA A 27 23.62 -0.23 -20.59
CA ALA A 27 24.78 -1.03 -20.21
C ALA A 27 25.19 -0.79 -18.75
N SER A 28 25.09 0.46 -18.28
CA SER A 28 25.30 0.82 -16.88
C SER A 28 24.26 0.17 -15.95
N ASP A 29 23.01 0.06 -16.40
CA ASP A 29 21.95 -0.62 -15.65
C ASP A 29 22.18 -2.14 -15.59
N GLU A 30 22.54 -2.76 -16.70
CA GLU A 30 22.84 -4.21 -16.76
C GLU A 30 24.01 -4.57 -15.83
N ALA A 31 25.11 -3.81 -15.87
CA ALA A 31 26.25 -4.02 -14.98
C ALA A 31 25.85 -3.88 -13.49
N PHE A 32 25.03 -2.89 -13.15
CA PHE A 32 24.51 -2.72 -11.81
C PHE A 32 23.70 -3.93 -11.34
N TYR A 33 22.71 -4.35 -12.15
CA TYR A 33 21.87 -5.47 -11.76
C TYR A 33 22.65 -6.78 -11.70
N THR A 34 23.57 -7.02 -12.61
CA THR A 34 24.45 -8.20 -12.58
C THR A 34 25.23 -8.26 -11.26
N ALA A 35 25.86 -7.16 -10.85
CA ALA A 35 26.59 -7.10 -9.59
C ALA A 35 25.66 -7.28 -8.37
N LYS A 36 24.52 -6.59 -8.34
CA LYS A 36 23.59 -6.67 -7.22
C LYS A 36 22.92 -8.03 -7.09
N LEU A 37 22.49 -8.62 -8.19
CA LEU A 37 21.91 -9.96 -8.21
C LEU A 37 22.91 -11.02 -7.78
N ALA A 38 24.19 -10.88 -8.14
CA ALA A 38 25.25 -11.75 -7.64
C ALA A 38 25.38 -11.67 -6.10
N GLU A 39 25.31 -10.46 -5.51
CA GLU A 39 25.30 -10.28 -4.06
C GLU A 39 24.07 -10.94 -3.39
N VAL A 40 22.86 -10.77 -3.97
CA VAL A 40 21.64 -11.41 -3.44
C VAL A 40 21.72 -12.92 -3.55
N TRP A 41 22.20 -13.43 -4.69
CA TRP A 41 22.41 -14.85 -4.93
C TRP A 41 23.30 -15.50 -3.88
N GLN A 42 24.46 -14.87 -3.59
CA GLN A 42 25.36 -15.34 -2.54
C GLN A 42 24.73 -15.34 -1.15
N ARG A 43 23.86 -14.36 -0.85
CA ARG A 43 23.10 -14.35 0.41
C ARG A 43 22.06 -15.46 0.44
N ALA A 44 21.31 -15.65 -0.65
CA ALA A 44 20.28 -16.68 -0.79
C ALA A 44 20.87 -18.11 -0.71
N ALA A 45 22.04 -18.34 -1.30
CA ALA A 45 22.74 -19.62 -1.22
C ALA A 45 23.10 -20.06 0.22
N ARG A 46 23.01 -19.15 1.20
CA ARG A 46 23.22 -19.46 2.63
C ARG A 46 21.93 -19.76 3.38
N THR A 47 20.83 -19.92 2.68
CA THR A 47 19.52 -20.25 3.26
C THR A 47 19.10 -21.67 2.87
N ALA A 48 18.29 -22.32 3.71
CA ALA A 48 17.81 -23.67 3.43
C ALA A 48 16.82 -23.73 2.25
N ALA A 49 16.19 -22.61 1.89
CA ALA A 49 15.24 -22.53 0.78
C ALA A 49 15.90 -22.69 -0.60
N TYR A 50 17.20 -22.39 -0.72
CA TYR A 50 17.92 -22.46 -1.98
C TYR A 50 19.16 -23.38 -1.89
N PRO A 51 18.99 -24.68 -1.59
CA PRO A 51 20.11 -25.57 -1.22
C PRO A 51 21.04 -25.92 -2.37
N SER A 52 20.61 -25.71 -3.61
CA SER A 52 21.32 -26.16 -4.83
C SER A 52 21.73 -25.01 -5.75
N LEU A 53 21.84 -23.77 -5.24
CA LEU A 53 22.32 -22.66 -6.06
C LEU A 53 23.79 -22.87 -6.41
N GLY A 54 24.07 -23.05 -7.70
CA GLY A 54 25.44 -23.07 -8.25
C GLY A 54 26.04 -21.66 -8.36
N PRO A 55 27.14 -21.51 -9.12
CA PRO A 55 27.71 -20.19 -9.41
C PRO A 55 26.69 -19.25 -10.06
N PHE A 56 26.74 -17.98 -9.69
CA PHE A 56 25.86 -16.97 -10.27
C PHE A 56 26.18 -16.74 -11.75
N SER A 57 25.13 -16.68 -12.55
CA SER A 57 25.11 -16.03 -13.86
C SER A 57 23.71 -15.47 -14.09
N MET A 58 23.57 -14.43 -14.92
CA MET A 58 22.25 -13.89 -15.28
C MET A 58 21.34 -14.97 -15.87
N ARG A 59 21.87 -15.88 -16.68
CA ARG A 59 21.10 -17.00 -17.22
C ARG A 59 20.60 -17.91 -16.12
N ALA A 60 21.46 -18.33 -15.18
CA ALA A 60 21.06 -19.17 -14.05
C ALA A 60 20.01 -18.49 -13.15
N PHE A 61 20.10 -17.17 -13.00
CA PHE A 61 19.11 -16.38 -12.27
C PHE A 61 17.76 -16.36 -13.02
N LEU A 62 17.73 -16.11 -14.32
CA LEU A 62 16.50 -16.06 -15.11
C LEU A 62 15.84 -17.44 -15.28
N ASP A 63 16.63 -18.51 -15.28
CA ASP A 63 16.15 -19.90 -15.34
C ASP A 63 15.63 -20.42 -13.98
N LEU A 64 15.90 -19.68 -12.86
CA LEU A 64 15.42 -20.08 -11.53
C LEU A 64 13.90 -19.97 -11.46
N PRO A 65 13.16 -20.99 -10.97
CA PRO A 65 11.73 -20.87 -10.72
C PRO A 65 11.39 -19.69 -9.80
N VAL A 66 10.22 -19.10 -9.99
CA VAL A 66 9.73 -18.03 -9.10
C VAL A 66 9.44 -18.60 -7.71
N THR A 67 9.74 -17.83 -6.68
CA THR A 67 9.33 -18.10 -5.31
C THR A 67 7.88 -17.66 -5.13
N SER A 68 6.98 -18.61 -4.88
CA SER A 68 5.58 -18.28 -4.63
C SER A 68 5.37 -17.75 -3.19
N LYS A 69 4.31 -16.96 -2.99
CA LYS A 69 3.90 -16.58 -1.62
C LYS A 69 3.47 -17.79 -0.78
N ASP A 70 2.94 -18.82 -1.41
CA ASP A 70 2.49 -20.02 -0.70
C ASP A 70 3.69 -20.86 -0.24
N ASP A 71 4.74 -21.00 -1.04
CA ASP A 71 6.00 -21.60 -0.60
C ASP A 71 6.63 -20.82 0.54
N LEU A 72 6.67 -19.49 0.44
CA LEU A 72 7.20 -18.65 1.50
C LEU A 72 6.41 -18.78 2.80
N LYS A 73 5.09 -18.92 2.72
CA LYS A 73 4.22 -19.14 3.90
C LYS A 73 4.37 -20.55 4.49
N ALA A 74 4.53 -21.55 3.63
CA ALA A 74 4.68 -22.95 4.06
C ALA A 74 6.01 -23.16 4.79
N ARG A 75 7.08 -22.50 4.37
CA ARG A 75 8.44 -22.72 4.87
C ARG A 75 9.17 -21.41 5.21
N PRO A 76 8.56 -20.48 6.00
CA PRO A 76 9.04 -19.12 6.14
C PRO A 76 10.43 -18.99 6.77
N LEU A 77 10.83 -19.95 7.59
CA LEU A 77 12.12 -19.96 8.29
C LEU A 77 13.26 -20.46 7.39
N GLU A 78 12.97 -21.26 6.38
CA GLU A 78 13.99 -21.76 5.45
C GLU A 78 14.57 -20.65 4.57
N TYR A 79 13.82 -19.57 4.33
CA TYR A 79 14.26 -18.40 3.60
C TYR A 79 15.09 -17.41 4.44
N LEU A 80 15.27 -17.66 5.73
CA LEU A 80 16.03 -16.78 6.60
C LEU A 80 17.52 -17.10 6.55
N ARG A 81 18.32 -16.07 6.28
CA ARG A 81 19.76 -16.09 6.47
C ARG A 81 20.16 -15.74 7.90
N VAL A 82 19.35 -14.88 8.54
CA VAL A 82 19.56 -14.43 9.92
C VAL A 82 18.46 -15.04 10.79
N PRO A 83 18.81 -15.77 11.86
CA PRO A 83 17.82 -16.29 12.81
C PRO A 83 16.91 -15.18 13.35
N VAL A 84 15.66 -15.51 13.64
CA VAL A 84 14.65 -14.55 14.10
C VAL A 84 15.14 -13.71 15.28
N GLY A 85 15.77 -14.35 16.29
CA GLY A 85 16.27 -13.67 17.50
C GLY A 85 17.50 -12.80 17.29
N GLN A 86 18.11 -12.81 16.11
CA GLN A 86 19.26 -11.96 15.75
C GLN A 86 18.87 -10.76 14.88
N GLY A 87 17.61 -10.67 14.46
CA GLY A 87 17.07 -9.50 13.79
C GLY A 87 17.04 -8.28 14.71
N LEU A 88 17.17 -7.07 14.13
CA LEU A 88 16.99 -5.83 14.88
C LEU A 88 15.52 -5.59 15.22
N LYS A 89 14.63 -5.93 14.26
CA LYS A 89 13.18 -5.87 14.41
C LYS A 89 12.54 -7.14 13.87
N TYR A 90 11.38 -7.45 14.42
CA TYR A 90 10.57 -8.57 13.99
C TYR A 90 9.19 -8.08 13.59
N TYR A 91 8.76 -8.45 12.39
CA TYR A 91 7.43 -8.17 11.86
C TYR A 91 6.72 -9.43 11.43
N GLN A 92 5.41 -9.32 11.25
CA GLN A 92 4.58 -10.36 10.67
C GLN A 92 3.67 -9.78 9.61
N THR A 93 3.33 -10.60 8.62
CA THR A 93 2.24 -10.25 7.70
C THR A 93 0.91 -10.24 8.44
N THR A 94 -0.04 -9.42 7.99
CA THR A 94 -1.36 -9.33 8.64
C THR A 94 -2.26 -10.55 8.45
N GLY A 95 -1.75 -11.64 7.83
CA GLY A 95 -2.39 -12.97 7.80
C GLY A 95 -3.87 -12.97 7.38
N THR A 96 -4.22 -12.49 6.17
CA THR A 96 -5.63 -12.50 5.70
C THR A 96 -6.19 -13.91 5.50
N THR A 97 -5.32 -14.88 5.22
CA THR A 97 -5.67 -16.19 4.70
C THR A 97 -4.87 -17.32 5.37
N GLY A 98 -4.42 -17.14 6.64
CA GLY A 98 -3.67 -18.21 7.31
C GLY A 98 -2.62 -17.71 8.31
N THR A 99 -1.63 -18.53 8.60
CA THR A 99 -0.55 -18.24 9.54
C THR A 99 0.26 -17.02 9.09
N PRO A 100 0.50 -16.03 9.97
CA PRO A 100 1.34 -14.87 9.64
C PRO A 100 2.76 -15.28 9.29
N THR A 101 3.35 -14.67 8.28
CA THR A 101 4.73 -14.95 7.87
C THR A 101 5.72 -14.18 8.73
N PRO A 102 6.60 -14.83 9.51
CA PRO A 102 7.68 -14.20 10.26
C PRO A 102 8.58 -13.39 9.33
N THR A 103 8.87 -12.15 9.68
CA THR A 103 9.71 -11.26 8.85
C THR A 103 10.68 -10.49 9.74
N PRO A 104 11.79 -11.11 10.16
CA PRO A 104 12.87 -10.38 10.83
C PRO A 104 13.55 -9.41 9.88
N ARG A 105 14.06 -8.31 10.41
CA ARG A 105 14.81 -7.29 9.69
C ARG A 105 16.10 -6.96 10.44
N THR A 106 17.21 -6.90 9.73
CA THR A 106 18.48 -6.38 10.25
C THR A 106 18.50 -4.86 10.17
N ALA A 107 19.52 -4.23 10.76
CA ALA A 107 19.76 -2.80 10.59
C ALA A 107 19.94 -2.43 9.10
N LYS A 108 20.61 -3.29 8.32
CA LYS A 108 20.83 -3.08 6.89
C LYS A 108 19.53 -3.09 6.09
N ASP A 109 18.61 -4.01 6.38
CA ASP A 109 17.28 -4.03 5.76
C ASP A 109 16.50 -2.73 6.04
N MET A 110 16.54 -2.27 7.29
CA MET A 110 15.84 -1.05 7.71
C MET A 110 16.45 0.19 7.03
N ILE A 111 17.76 0.30 7.01
CA ILE A 111 18.47 1.41 6.35
C ILE A 111 18.12 1.45 4.87
N ALA A 112 18.26 0.33 4.16
CA ALA A 112 18.03 0.28 2.72
C ALA A 112 16.60 0.68 2.34
N ASN A 113 15.60 0.15 3.04
CA ASN A 113 14.20 0.48 2.75
C ASN A 113 13.88 1.94 3.08
N THR A 114 14.35 2.44 4.24
CA THR A 114 14.14 3.83 4.66
C THR A 114 14.76 4.82 3.68
N VAL A 115 16.04 4.63 3.32
CA VAL A 115 16.76 5.55 2.42
C VAL A 115 16.12 5.55 1.04
N SER A 116 15.75 4.38 0.51
CA SER A 116 15.12 4.29 -0.82
C SER A 116 13.79 5.05 -0.89
N VAL A 117 12.96 4.96 0.14
CA VAL A 117 11.69 5.69 0.20
C VAL A 117 11.90 7.17 0.48
N ALA A 118 12.79 7.49 1.40
CA ALA A 118 13.09 8.87 1.77
C ALA A 118 13.64 9.68 0.57
N GLU A 119 14.56 9.11 -0.20
CA GLU A 119 15.08 9.78 -1.41
C GLU A 119 14.00 9.95 -2.49
N ALA A 120 13.09 8.98 -2.66
CA ALA A 120 11.95 9.12 -3.56
C ALA A 120 10.98 10.23 -3.12
N TRP A 121 10.79 10.42 -1.80
CA TRP A 121 9.90 11.45 -1.24
C TRP A 121 10.62 12.74 -0.85
N ARG A 122 11.93 12.86 -1.02
CA ARG A 122 12.65 14.11 -0.74
C ARG A 122 12.03 15.34 -1.40
N PRO A 123 11.61 15.27 -2.71
CA PRO A 123 10.94 16.42 -3.35
C PRO A 123 9.57 16.77 -2.75
N LEU A 124 8.98 15.86 -1.97
CA LEU A 124 7.66 16.06 -1.35
C LEU A 124 7.78 16.53 0.10
N LEU A 125 8.85 16.16 0.82
CA LEU A 125 8.90 16.26 2.27
C LEU A 125 10.04 17.12 2.80
N ALA A 126 11.19 17.17 2.09
CA ALA A 126 12.33 17.95 2.55
C ALA A 126 12.15 19.45 2.23
N ASP A 127 12.77 20.29 3.01
CA ASP A 127 12.92 21.74 2.80
C ASP A 127 11.61 22.56 2.74
N HIS A 128 10.49 22.00 3.23
CA HIS A 128 9.16 22.65 3.18
C HIS A 128 8.59 23.01 4.57
N GLY A 129 9.35 22.83 5.65
CA GLY A 129 8.87 23.10 7.02
C GLY A 129 7.70 22.19 7.43
N HIS A 130 7.63 20.97 6.85
CA HIS A 130 6.55 20.03 7.13
C HIS A 130 6.59 19.48 8.54
N ARG A 131 5.41 19.13 9.04
CA ARG A 131 5.18 18.38 10.29
C ARG A 131 4.30 17.18 9.92
N ALA A 132 4.81 15.97 10.21
CA ALA A 132 4.14 14.73 9.80
C ALA A 132 3.37 14.10 10.97
N LEU A 133 2.09 13.79 10.75
CA LEU A 133 1.30 12.95 11.64
C LEU A 133 1.16 11.55 11.03
N ILE A 134 1.49 10.51 11.79
CA ILE A 134 1.49 9.11 11.35
C ILE A 134 0.34 8.38 12.05
N LEU A 135 -0.76 8.14 11.33
CA LEU A 135 -1.96 7.42 11.80
C LEU A 135 -1.97 5.97 11.29
N LEU A 136 -0.87 5.26 11.51
CA LEU A 136 -0.64 3.91 11.01
C LEU A 136 -0.26 2.95 12.14
N PRO A 137 -0.60 1.65 12.02
CA PRO A 137 -0.22 0.66 13.01
C PRO A 137 1.29 0.48 13.08
N SER A 138 1.82 0.26 14.28
CA SER A 138 3.26 0.14 14.56
C SER A 138 3.65 -1.07 15.40
N ASP A 139 2.72 -1.98 15.69
CA ASP A 139 3.01 -3.11 16.57
C ASP A 139 3.90 -4.15 15.86
N ILE A 140 3.28 -5.12 15.20
CA ILE A 140 3.97 -6.20 14.48
C ILE A 140 4.05 -5.98 12.96
N VAL A 141 3.66 -4.81 12.47
CA VAL A 141 3.71 -4.44 11.05
C VAL A 141 4.68 -3.27 10.82
N PRO A 142 5.42 -3.24 9.69
CA PRO A 142 6.54 -2.33 9.52
C PRO A 142 6.16 -0.91 9.12
N VAL A 143 4.88 -0.65 8.78
CA VAL A 143 4.51 0.54 8.03
C VAL A 143 4.75 1.85 8.78
N ALA A 144 4.36 1.96 10.06
CA ALA A 144 4.60 3.19 10.82
C ALA A 144 6.09 3.38 11.16
N ASP A 145 6.82 2.29 11.41
CA ASP A 145 8.26 2.35 11.65
C ASP A 145 9.04 2.86 10.44
N LEU A 146 8.59 2.50 9.22
CA LEU A 146 9.16 3.04 7.99
C LEU A 146 8.91 4.55 7.90
N MET A 147 7.69 5.01 8.17
CA MET A 147 7.36 6.44 8.11
C MET A 147 8.17 7.25 9.12
N VAL A 148 8.31 6.74 10.35
CA VAL A 148 9.20 7.34 11.36
C VAL A 148 10.64 7.43 10.84
N GLY A 149 11.17 6.32 10.29
CA GLY A 149 12.53 6.31 9.73
C GLY A 149 12.72 7.30 8.57
N VAL A 150 11.73 7.45 7.70
CA VAL A 150 11.74 8.42 6.59
C VAL A 150 11.73 9.86 7.14
N CYS A 151 10.86 10.16 8.09
CA CYS A 151 10.80 11.49 8.71
C CYS A 151 12.12 11.83 9.42
N GLU A 152 12.69 10.89 10.21
CA GLU A 152 14.00 11.06 10.86
C GLU A 152 15.13 11.29 9.84
N PHE A 153 15.12 10.56 8.70
CA PHE A 153 16.16 10.69 7.68
C PHE A 153 16.07 12.03 6.92
N LEU A 154 14.86 12.55 6.72
CA LEU A 154 14.61 13.82 6.04
C LEU A 154 14.53 15.03 6.97
N ASP A 155 14.78 14.85 8.28
CA ASP A 155 14.67 15.88 9.32
C ASP A 155 13.27 16.52 9.37
N VAL A 156 12.22 15.71 9.24
CA VAL A 156 10.82 16.13 9.31
C VAL A 156 10.29 15.89 10.73
N PRO A 157 9.90 16.93 11.47
CA PRO A 157 9.22 16.78 12.77
C PRO A 157 7.99 15.90 12.62
N HIS A 158 7.84 14.90 13.50
CA HIS A 158 6.75 13.94 13.36
C HIS A 158 6.23 13.44 14.70
N VAL A 159 4.98 13.00 14.69
CA VAL A 159 4.34 12.31 15.80
C VAL A 159 3.55 11.12 15.29
N LYS A 160 3.52 10.05 16.07
CA LYS A 160 2.79 8.82 15.78
C LYS A 160 1.62 8.66 16.75
N ALA A 161 0.40 8.53 16.22
CA ALA A 161 -0.81 8.37 17.01
C ALA A 161 -1.79 7.43 16.28
N TYR A 162 -1.74 6.13 16.59
CA TYR A 162 -2.64 5.17 15.95
C TYR A 162 -3.99 5.11 16.69
N PRO A 163 -5.14 5.39 16.02
CA PRO A 163 -6.44 5.63 16.67
C PRO A 163 -7.06 4.41 17.36
N TYR A 164 -6.53 3.21 17.10
CA TYR A 164 -7.04 1.96 17.69
C TYR A 164 -6.17 1.41 18.82
N THR A 165 -5.28 2.23 19.39
CA THR A 165 -4.51 1.87 20.58
C THR A 165 -5.33 2.21 21.81
N THR A 166 -6.03 1.19 22.35
CA THR A 166 -6.96 1.32 23.48
C THR A 166 -6.33 2.04 24.66
N GLY A 167 -7.01 3.07 25.19
CA GLY A 167 -6.57 3.85 26.37
C GLY A 167 -5.39 4.79 26.14
N ILE A 168 -4.79 4.82 24.95
CA ILE A 168 -3.64 5.68 24.65
C ILE A 168 -3.98 6.72 23.58
N SER A 169 -4.58 6.33 22.46
CA SER A 169 -4.96 7.25 21.39
C SER A 169 -6.35 6.90 20.86
N ASP A 170 -7.34 7.63 21.33
CA ASP A 170 -8.68 7.72 20.78
C ASP A 170 -8.81 8.95 19.87
N TRP A 171 -9.96 9.11 19.25
CA TRP A 171 -10.19 10.21 18.33
C TRP A 171 -10.15 11.59 19.01
N ASP A 172 -10.59 11.72 20.25
CA ASP A 172 -10.59 12.99 20.98
C ASP A 172 -9.15 13.44 21.28
N ARG A 173 -8.33 12.49 21.70
CA ARG A 173 -6.90 12.76 21.93
C ARG A 173 -6.15 13.09 20.64
N ILE A 174 -6.50 12.43 19.51
CA ILE A 174 -5.92 12.76 18.21
C ILE A 174 -6.34 14.15 17.75
N ILE A 175 -7.58 14.56 17.98
CA ILE A 175 -8.05 15.94 17.69
C ILE A 175 -7.25 16.95 18.49
N GLY A 176 -7.15 16.79 19.83
CA GLY A 176 -6.34 17.70 20.65
C GLY A 176 -4.87 17.73 20.27
N LEU A 177 -4.28 16.57 19.89
CA LEU A 177 -2.92 16.51 19.35
C LEU A 177 -2.81 17.31 18.03
N TRP A 178 -3.79 17.19 17.15
CA TRP A 178 -3.82 17.89 15.87
C TRP A 178 -3.85 19.41 16.03
N GLU A 179 -4.64 19.91 16.96
CA GLU A 179 -4.74 21.34 17.26
C GLU A 179 -3.38 21.93 17.69
N VAL A 180 -2.63 21.19 18.52
CA VAL A 180 -1.31 21.61 19.02
C VAL A 180 -0.21 21.43 17.97
N PHE A 181 -0.15 20.26 17.35
CA PHE A 181 0.93 19.89 16.43
C PHE A 181 0.78 20.50 15.05
N ARG A 182 -0.48 20.74 14.60
CA ARG A 182 -0.84 21.33 13.30
C ARG A 182 -0.13 20.65 12.13
N PRO A 183 -0.39 19.36 11.89
CA PRO A 183 0.32 18.59 10.87
C PRO A 183 0.05 19.15 9.47
N THR A 184 1.09 19.20 8.65
CA THR A 184 0.99 19.59 7.23
C THR A 184 1.01 18.38 6.30
N VAL A 185 1.51 17.24 6.79
CA VAL A 185 1.53 15.95 6.09
C VAL A 185 0.93 14.88 6.99
N VAL A 186 0.03 14.07 6.44
CA VAL A 186 -0.60 12.98 7.18
C VAL A 186 -0.36 11.65 6.47
N PHE A 187 0.36 10.75 7.12
CA PHE A 187 0.52 9.36 6.69
C PHE A 187 -0.61 8.53 7.29
N VAL A 188 -1.48 7.98 6.45
CA VAL A 188 -2.71 7.34 6.94
C VAL A 188 -3.21 6.27 5.98
N ALA A 189 -3.87 5.23 6.52
CA ALA A 189 -4.61 4.29 5.68
C ALA A 189 -5.92 4.92 5.19
N PRO A 190 -6.34 4.67 3.94
CA PRO A 190 -7.60 5.18 3.39
C PRO A 190 -8.81 5.01 4.31
N GLY A 191 -8.99 3.82 4.89
CA GLY A 191 -10.10 3.55 5.82
C GLY A 191 -10.06 4.38 7.10
N VAL A 192 -8.87 4.62 7.65
CA VAL A 192 -8.66 5.45 8.84
C VAL A 192 -8.97 6.92 8.53
N LEU A 193 -8.52 7.41 7.37
CA LEU A 193 -8.80 8.78 6.93
C LEU A 193 -10.29 9.02 6.71
N LEU A 194 -10.98 8.09 6.03
CA LEU A 194 -12.44 8.18 5.84
C LEU A 194 -13.17 8.25 7.18
N GLN A 195 -12.85 7.35 8.11
CA GLN A 195 -13.48 7.34 9.44
C GLN A 195 -13.19 8.64 10.21
N PHE A 196 -11.97 9.13 10.17
CA PHE A 196 -11.62 10.39 10.83
C PHE A 196 -12.37 11.58 10.20
N SER A 197 -12.39 11.65 8.87
CA SER A 197 -13.16 12.68 8.14
C SER A 197 -14.63 12.67 8.50
N GLN A 198 -15.25 11.49 8.58
CA GLN A 198 -16.65 11.35 9.01
C GLN A 198 -16.90 11.88 10.43
N ILE A 199 -15.98 11.56 11.37
CA ILE A 199 -16.06 12.06 12.75
C ILE A 199 -15.96 13.58 12.77
N LEU A 200 -15.01 14.15 12.05
CA LEU A 200 -14.79 15.59 12.00
C LEU A 200 -15.97 16.33 11.34
N LYS A 201 -16.51 15.81 10.23
CA LYS A 201 -17.70 16.38 9.57
C LYS A 201 -18.90 16.40 10.50
N ARG A 202 -19.17 15.28 11.21
CA ARG A 202 -20.30 15.20 12.18
C ARG A 202 -20.13 16.14 13.37
N ARG A 203 -18.89 16.47 13.74
CA ARG A 203 -18.58 17.39 14.85
C ARG A 203 -18.42 18.84 14.38
N GLY A 204 -18.46 19.12 13.08
CA GLY A 204 -18.22 20.47 12.53
C GLY A 204 -16.77 20.95 12.66
N LEU A 205 -15.80 20.02 12.81
CA LEU A 205 -14.39 20.34 13.06
C LEU A 205 -13.50 20.26 11.82
N LEU A 206 -14.00 19.69 10.72
CA LEU A 206 -13.15 19.44 9.54
C LEU A 206 -12.56 20.73 8.96
N ASP A 207 -13.35 21.78 8.84
CA ASP A 207 -12.91 23.05 8.24
C ASP A 207 -11.79 23.74 9.03
N GLU A 208 -11.72 23.50 10.33
CA GLU A 208 -10.65 24.05 11.16
C GLU A 208 -9.39 23.18 11.07
N LEU A 209 -9.53 21.87 11.24
CA LEU A 209 -8.39 20.96 11.32
C LEU A 209 -7.71 20.72 9.98
N ARG A 210 -8.42 20.86 8.85
CA ARG A 210 -7.82 20.74 7.51
C ARG A 210 -6.86 21.88 7.13
N ARG A 211 -7.02 23.09 7.72
CA ARG A 211 -6.27 24.28 7.32
C ARG A 211 -4.75 24.12 7.22
N PRO A 212 -4.05 23.43 8.13
CA PRO A 212 -2.61 23.24 8.02
C PRO A 212 -2.21 22.14 7.05
N VAL A 213 -3.15 21.26 6.64
CA VAL A 213 -2.85 20.03 5.90
C VAL A 213 -2.62 20.36 4.42
N GLU A 214 -1.47 19.95 3.90
CA GLU A 214 -1.11 20.13 2.50
C GLU A 214 -1.10 18.81 1.73
N ARG A 215 -0.73 17.71 2.44
CA ARG A 215 -0.52 16.38 1.83
C ARG A 215 -1.14 15.28 2.65
N LEU A 216 -1.92 14.43 1.98
CA LEU A 216 -2.45 13.18 2.51
C LEU A 216 -1.71 12.03 1.82
N MET A 217 -0.84 11.35 2.55
CA MET A 217 -0.03 10.24 2.06
C MET A 217 -0.75 8.93 2.39
N LEU A 218 -1.55 8.41 1.45
CA LEU A 218 -2.37 7.22 1.64
C LEU A 218 -1.56 5.95 1.38
N LEU A 219 -1.59 4.99 2.30
CA LEU A 219 -0.85 3.73 2.16
C LEU A 219 -1.46 2.59 2.97
N GLY A 220 -1.08 1.37 2.62
CA GLY A 220 -1.49 0.15 3.33
C GLY A 220 -2.78 -0.49 2.83
N GLU A 221 -3.56 0.21 2.01
CA GLU A 221 -4.75 -0.28 1.30
C GLU A 221 -4.75 0.23 -0.14
N VAL A 222 -5.63 -0.33 -0.97
CA VAL A 222 -5.92 0.22 -2.29
C VAL A 222 -6.45 1.65 -2.14
N SER A 223 -5.93 2.57 -2.93
CA SER A 223 -6.31 3.97 -2.97
C SER A 223 -6.61 4.33 -4.43
N THR A 224 -7.91 4.43 -4.77
CA THR A 224 -8.33 4.75 -6.13
C THR A 224 -8.17 6.25 -6.43
N PRO A 225 -8.03 6.66 -7.70
CA PRO A 225 -8.00 8.07 -8.05
C PRO A 225 -9.23 8.84 -7.55
N GLU A 226 -10.41 8.22 -7.63
CA GLU A 226 -11.69 8.83 -7.20
C GLU A 226 -11.72 9.01 -5.68
N LEU A 227 -11.27 8.02 -4.92
CA LEU A 227 -11.13 8.17 -3.47
C LEU A 227 -10.16 9.29 -3.11
N ARG A 228 -9.01 9.36 -3.79
CA ARG A 228 -8.03 10.45 -3.55
C ARG A 228 -8.58 11.82 -3.90
N ALA A 229 -9.30 11.92 -5.03
CA ALA A 229 -9.97 13.17 -5.41
C ALA A 229 -10.99 13.61 -4.36
N MET A 230 -11.83 12.67 -3.88
CA MET A 230 -12.84 12.93 -2.87
C MET A 230 -12.24 13.40 -1.53
N VAL A 231 -11.27 12.65 -0.98
CA VAL A 231 -10.65 13.07 0.30
C VAL A 231 -9.79 14.32 0.13
N GLY A 232 -9.15 14.50 -1.03
CA GLY A 232 -8.44 15.72 -1.36
C GLY A 232 -9.36 16.94 -1.37
N HIS A 233 -10.56 16.82 -1.95
CA HIS A 233 -11.59 17.84 -1.89
C HIS A 233 -12.05 18.15 -0.46
N TRP A 234 -12.33 17.12 0.37
CA TRP A 234 -12.76 17.36 1.76
C TRP A 234 -11.71 18.07 2.60
N TRP A 235 -10.44 17.67 2.42
CA TRP A 235 -9.32 18.19 3.20
C TRP A 235 -8.67 19.46 2.61
N ASP A 236 -9.09 19.87 1.43
CA ASP A 236 -8.43 20.95 0.65
C ASP A 236 -6.91 20.69 0.56
N ALA A 237 -6.54 19.46 0.32
CA ALA A 237 -5.17 18.98 0.34
C ALA A 237 -4.91 17.99 -0.78
N ARG A 238 -3.65 17.85 -1.19
CA ARG A 238 -3.30 16.86 -2.20
C ARG A 238 -3.18 15.47 -1.60
N ALA A 239 -3.98 14.54 -2.11
CA ALA A 239 -3.91 13.13 -1.71
C ALA A 239 -3.06 12.33 -2.71
N TYR A 240 -2.19 11.46 -2.16
CA TYR A 240 -1.26 10.63 -2.91
C TYR A 240 -1.51 9.15 -2.62
N ASP A 241 -1.39 8.29 -3.64
CA ASP A 241 -1.13 6.87 -3.46
C ASP A 241 0.35 6.73 -3.09
N ALA A 242 0.65 6.74 -1.78
CA ALA A 242 1.99 7.07 -1.32
C ALA A 242 3.02 5.98 -1.67
N SER A 243 2.67 4.71 -1.50
CA SER A 243 3.60 3.61 -1.76
C SER A 243 2.92 2.27 -1.99
N TYR A 244 3.58 1.41 -2.76
CA TYR A 244 3.23 0.01 -2.93
C TYR A 244 4.36 -0.89 -2.43
N GLY A 245 4.00 -1.97 -1.74
CA GLY A 245 4.94 -2.95 -1.22
C GLY A 245 4.29 -3.98 -0.30
N SER A 246 5.11 -4.81 0.32
CA SER A 246 4.64 -5.82 1.27
C SER A 246 5.58 -5.93 2.47
N THR A 247 5.09 -6.60 3.54
CA THR A 247 5.94 -6.90 4.70
C THR A 247 7.14 -7.76 4.30
N GLU A 248 6.96 -8.66 3.34
CA GLU A 248 8.00 -9.59 2.89
C GLU A 248 9.08 -8.91 2.04
N SER A 249 8.69 -8.11 1.07
CA SER A 249 9.60 -7.48 0.11
C SER A 249 10.18 -6.14 0.59
N GLY A 250 9.44 -5.41 1.41
CA GLY A 250 9.65 -3.98 1.65
C GLY A 250 8.90 -3.13 0.62
N THR A 251 9.32 -1.90 0.42
CA THR A 251 8.69 -0.97 -0.51
C THR A 251 9.18 -1.22 -1.93
N LEU A 252 8.25 -1.36 -2.85
CA LEU A 252 8.48 -1.64 -4.27
C LEU A 252 8.32 -0.42 -5.16
N ALA A 253 7.37 0.46 -4.80
CA ALA A 253 7.14 1.71 -5.51
C ALA A 253 6.81 2.84 -4.53
N ALA A 254 7.13 4.06 -4.92
CA ALA A 254 6.84 5.28 -4.17
C ALA A 254 6.27 6.35 -5.12
N CYS A 255 5.36 7.17 -4.60
CA CYS A 255 4.77 8.23 -5.40
C CYS A 255 5.75 9.39 -5.64
N CYS A 256 5.59 10.04 -6.78
CA CYS A 256 6.22 11.32 -7.09
C CYS A 256 5.26 12.50 -6.85
N ALA A 257 5.75 13.73 -7.04
CA ALA A 257 4.94 14.95 -6.92
C ALA A 257 3.74 15.04 -7.90
N ARG A 258 3.64 14.14 -8.88
CA ARG A 258 2.52 14.03 -9.83
C ARG A 258 1.50 12.96 -9.43
N ASP A 259 1.60 12.38 -8.22
CA ASP A 259 0.79 11.26 -7.76
C ASP A 259 0.88 10.03 -8.71
N ARG A 260 2.11 9.69 -9.10
CA ARG A 260 2.40 8.49 -9.88
C ARG A 260 3.36 7.61 -9.11
N LEU A 261 3.04 6.32 -8.97
CA LEU A 261 3.91 5.34 -8.35
C LEU A 261 5.03 4.94 -9.32
N HIS A 262 6.26 5.21 -8.93
CA HIS A 262 7.46 4.76 -9.65
C HIS A 262 8.06 3.54 -8.96
N LEU A 263 8.42 2.52 -9.74
CA LEU A 263 9.16 1.37 -9.23
C LEU A 263 10.53 1.81 -8.69
N LEU A 264 10.86 1.39 -7.48
CA LEU A 264 12.15 1.65 -6.83
C LEU A 264 13.23 0.70 -7.38
N ARG A 265 13.64 0.91 -8.63
CA ARG A 265 14.55 0.06 -9.40
C ARG A 265 15.93 -0.11 -8.76
N ARG A 266 16.42 0.90 -8.04
CA ARG A 266 17.73 0.80 -7.36
C ARG A 266 17.70 -0.04 -6.09
N ALA A 267 16.49 -0.26 -5.55
CA ALA A 267 16.28 -1.13 -4.39
C ALA A 267 15.84 -2.55 -4.76
N ASN A 268 15.28 -2.74 -5.96
CA ASN A 268 14.69 -4.00 -6.40
C ASN A 268 14.97 -4.26 -7.88
N TYR A 269 15.10 -5.54 -8.24
CA TYR A 269 15.03 -6.01 -9.61
C TYR A 269 13.60 -6.51 -9.87
N PHE A 270 13.02 -6.08 -10.98
CA PHE A 270 11.64 -6.36 -11.33
C PHE A 270 11.52 -7.14 -12.64
N GLU A 271 10.58 -8.08 -12.66
CA GLU A 271 10.17 -8.85 -13.81
C GLU A 271 8.64 -8.86 -13.91
N ILE A 272 8.10 -9.09 -15.09
CA ILE A 272 6.68 -9.27 -15.36
C ILE A 272 6.45 -10.67 -15.85
N ALA A 273 5.56 -11.42 -15.20
CA ALA A 273 5.06 -12.70 -15.66
C ALA A 273 3.79 -12.47 -16.47
N GLY A 274 3.91 -12.55 -17.78
CA GLY A 274 2.84 -12.36 -18.76
C GLY A 274 2.69 -13.55 -19.69
N GLU A 275 1.97 -13.38 -20.80
CA GLU A 275 1.75 -14.42 -21.81
C GLU A 275 3.04 -14.92 -22.46
N ASP A 276 4.01 -14.04 -22.66
CA ASP A 276 5.33 -14.34 -23.25
C ASP A 276 6.31 -14.97 -22.26
N GLY A 277 5.86 -15.34 -21.05
CA GLY A 277 6.72 -15.84 -19.99
C GLY A 277 7.11 -14.74 -19.00
N ILE A 278 8.28 -14.91 -18.33
CA ILE A 278 8.77 -13.95 -17.33
C ILE A 278 9.92 -13.16 -17.93
N VAL A 279 9.73 -11.87 -18.04
CA VAL A 279 10.67 -10.95 -18.69
C VAL A 279 10.98 -9.75 -17.79
N PRO A 280 12.11 -9.05 -17.97
CA PRO A 280 12.39 -7.82 -17.23
C PRO A 280 11.25 -6.80 -17.33
N ALA A 281 11.01 -6.10 -16.23
CA ALA A 281 9.93 -5.12 -16.13
C ALA A 281 10.30 -3.82 -16.86
N GLU A 282 9.68 -3.63 -18.02
CA GLU A 282 9.84 -2.46 -18.88
C GLU A 282 8.49 -1.78 -19.11
N ALA A 283 8.54 -0.53 -19.53
CA ALA A 283 7.34 0.21 -19.90
C ALA A 283 6.58 -0.46 -21.05
N GLY A 284 5.24 -0.41 -21.00
CA GLY A 284 4.35 -1.08 -21.95
C GLY A 284 4.06 -2.54 -21.60
N ARG A 285 4.69 -3.11 -20.55
CA ARG A 285 4.41 -4.47 -20.09
C ARG A 285 3.27 -4.48 -19.08
N GLU A 286 2.50 -5.56 -19.10
CA GLU A 286 1.48 -5.88 -18.09
C GLU A 286 1.52 -7.36 -17.71
N GLY A 287 1.07 -7.69 -16.50
CA GLY A 287 1.04 -9.04 -15.94
C GLY A 287 1.35 -9.05 -14.44
N ARG A 288 1.64 -10.24 -13.91
CA ARG A 288 1.98 -10.38 -12.49
C ARG A 288 3.39 -9.89 -12.21
N LEU A 289 3.51 -9.12 -11.13
CA LEU A 289 4.81 -8.58 -10.71
C LEU A 289 5.64 -9.63 -9.99
N VAL A 290 6.86 -9.84 -10.47
CA VAL A 290 7.89 -10.66 -9.82
C VAL A 290 9.03 -9.74 -9.38
N VAL A 291 9.52 -9.92 -8.15
CA VAL A 291 10.53 -9.03 -7.57
C VAL A 291 11.66 -9.79 -6.89
N THR A 292 12.88 -9.28 -7.06
CA THR A 292 14.05 -9.66 -6.26
C THR A 292 14.52 -8.42 -5.49
N PRO A 293 14.26 -8.31 -4.17
CA PRO A 293 14.76 -7.21 -3.35
C PRO A 293 16.29 -7.26 -3.26
N LEU A 294 16.96 -6.20 -3.73
CA LEU A 294 18.42 -6.20 -3.88
C LEU A 294 19.18 -6.05 -2.55
N ASN A 295 18.53 -5.51 -1.53
CA ASN A 295 19.17 -5.16 -0.27
C ASN A 295 18.61 -5.89 0.95
N ASN A 296 17.72 -6.88 0.77
CA ASN A 296 17.24 -7.70 1.88
C ASN A 296 18.35 -8.63 2.39
N ASP A 297 18.75 -8.40 3.65
CA ASP A 297 19.83 -9.11 4.31
C ASP A 297 19.34 -10.28 5.17
N ALA A 298 18.31 -10.05 5.99
CA ALA A 298 17.76 -11.10 6.87
C ALA A 298 17.08 -12.21 6.08
N ARG A 299 16.37 -11.87 5.01
CA ARG A 299 15.65 -12.81 4.15
C ARG A 299 15.85 -12.43 2.67
N PRO A 300 16.94 -12.92 2.06
CA PRO A 300 17.17 -12.71 0.63
C PRO A 300 16.18 -13.58 -0.18
N LEU A 301 15.26 -12.93 -0.86
CA LEU A 301 14.28 -13.58 -1.73
C LEU A 301 14.70 -13.42 -3.18
N LEU A 302 14.70 -14.52 -3.94
CA LEU A 302 14.92 -14.53 -5.37
C LEU A 302 13.59 -14.70 -6.10
N ARG A 303 13.31 -13.84 -7.06
CA ARG A 303 12.16 -13.92 -7.96
C ARG A 303 10.83 -14.18 -7.23
N LEU A 304 10.50 -13.36 -6.21
CA LEU A 304 9.25 -13.49 -5.45
C LEU A 304 8.06 -13.04 -6.32
N ASP A 305 7.13 -13.95 -6.59
CA ASP A 305 5.84 -13.62 -7.22
C ASP A 305 4.97 -12.86 -6.21
N MET A 306 4.67 -11.62 -6.52
CA MET A 306 3.83 -10.78 -5.65
C MET A 306 2.36 -11.18 -5.69
N GLY A 307 1.92 -11.89 -6.74
CA GLY A 307 0.53 -12.24 -6.99
C GLY A 307 -0.35 -11.04 -7.33
N ASP A 308 0.26 -9.87 -7.53
CA ASP A 308 -0.43 -8.64 -7.89
C ASP A 308 -0.26 -8.39 -9.41
N GLU A 309 -1.38 -8.16 -10.10
CA GLU A 309 -1.40 -7.73 -11.50
C GLU A 309 -1.05 -6.26 -11.59
N VAL A 310 -0.16 -5.92 -12.51
CA VAL A 310 0.30 -4.55 -12.72
C VAL A 310 0.39 -4.21 -14.20
N SER A 311 0.31 -2.92 -14.53
CA SER A 311 0.71 -2.38 -15.82
C SER A 311 1.78 -1.31 -15.64
N LEU A 312 2.73 -1.27 -16.57
CA LEU A 312 3.87 -0.35 -16.54
C LEU A 312 3.78 0.66 -17.68
N THR A 313 3.97 1.93 -17.37
CA THR A 313 4.04 3.00 -18.36
C THR A 313 5.30 3.83 -18.21
N ASP A 314 5.76 4.41 -19.32
CA ASP A 314 7.08 5.04 -19.41
C ASP A 314 7.08 6.50 -18.95
N ARG A 315 5.94 7.16 -19.01
CA ARG A 315 5.92 8.63 -19.03
C ARG A 315 5.39 9.25 -17.76
N CYS A 316 6.32 9.81 -16.98
CA CYS A 316 5.98 10.80 -15.98
C CYS A 316 6.91 12.01 -16.13
N PRO A 317 6.37 13.23 -16.25
CA PRO A 317 7.18 14.45 -16.39
C PRO A 317 7.90 14.86 -15.09
N CYS A 318 7.87 14.03 -14.04
CA CYS A 318 8.53 14.34 -12.77
C CYS A 318 10.05 14.11 -12.79
N GLY A 319 10.57 13.40 -13.80
CA GLY A 319 12.01 13.07 -13.91
C GLY A 319 12.49 11.94 -12.99
N ALA A 320 11.60 11.26 -12.25
CA ALA A 320 11.98 10.10 -11.43
C ALA A 320 12.45 8.94 -12.30
N ASP A 321 13.46 8.21 -11.81
CA ASP A 321 13.98 7.00 -12.45
C ASP A 321 13.00 5.83 -12.30
N GLY A 322 12.75 5.13 -13.40
CA GLY A 322 11.90 3.94 -13.46
C GLY A 322 10.49 4.17 -14.00
N PRO A 323 9.87 3.09 -14.50
CA PRO A 323 8.52 3.16 -15.04
C PRO A 323 7.49 3.47 -13.95
N VAL A 324 6.39 4.06 -14.38
CA VAL A 324 5.19 4.22 -13.56
C VAL A 324 4.47 2.88 -13.49
N VAL A 325 4.14 2.44 -12.29
CA VAL A 325 3.35 1.22 -12.06
C VAL A 325 1.92 1.57 -11.67
N THR A 326 0.97 0.91 -12.30
CA THR A 326 -0.42 0.84 -11.85
C THR A 326 -0.68 -0.55 -11.29
N VAL A 327 -1.05 -0.63 -10.01
CA VAL A 327 -1.35 -1.91 -9.35
C VAL A 327 -2.85 -2.18 -9.50
N HIS A 328 -3.21 -3.28 -10.16
CA HIS A 328 -4.61 -3.67 -10.39
C HIS A 328 -5.20 -4.53 -9.26
N GLY A 329 -4.35 -5.01 -8.34
CA GLY A 329 -4.71 -5.94 -7.27
C GLY A 329 -4.41 -7.38 -7.64
N ARG A 330 -4.85 -8.31 -6.81
CA ARG A 330 -4.62 -9.74 -7.05
C ARG A 330 -5.65 -10.30 -8.01
N GLY A 331 -5.24 -11.22 -8.85
CA GLY A 331 -6.16 -11.96 -9.70
C GLY A 331 -7.28 -12.69 -8.92
N SER A 332 -7.03 -13.03 -7.62
CA SER A 332 -8.02 -13.60 -6.71
C SER A 332 -8.92 -12.59 -6.00
N ASP A 333 -8.61 -11.29 -6.04
CA ASP A 333 -9.40 -10.28 -5.36
C ASP A 333 -10.74 -10.04 -6.07
N GLY A 334 -11.78 -9.78 -5.29
CA GLY A 334 -13.13 -9.50 -5.76
C GLY A 334 -14.13 -10.55 -5.30
N THR A 335 -15.38 -10.13 -5.30
CA THR A 335 -16.54 -10.95 -4.92
C THR A 335 -17.43 -11.17 -6.13
N ALA A 336 -17.95 -12.38 -6.29
CA ALA A 336 -18.94 -12.66 -7.31
C ALA A 336 -20.29 -12.04 -6.89
N ILE A 337 -20.84 -11.16 -7.74
CA ILE A 337 -22.13 -10.53 -7.58
C ILE A 337 -22.85 -10.64 -8.93
N LYS A 338 -24.00 -11.31 -8.92
CA LYS A 338 -24.83 -11.52 -10.14
C LYS A 338 -24.03 -12.02 -11.35
N GLY A 339 -23.08 -12.93 -11.10
CA GLY A 339 -22.21 -13.50 -12.14
C GLY A 339 -21.01 -12.66 -12.53
N SER A 340 -20.93 -11.41 -12.08
CA SER A 340 -19.81 -10.51 -12.33
C SER A 340 -18.83 -10.52 -11.16
N ARG A 341 -17.53 -10.40 -11.47
CA ARG A 341 -16.49 -10.27 -10.45
C ARG A 341 -16.28 -8.79 -10.09
N VAL A 342 -16.67 -8.39 -8.89
CA VAL A 342 -16.61 -7.01 -8.41
C VAL A 342 -15.41 -6.84 -7.51
N ARG A 343 -14.48 -5.97 -7.90
CA ARG A 343 -13.32 -5.57 -7.09
C ARG A 343 -13.59 -4.23 -6.41
N THR A 344 -12.96 -3.99 -5.28
CA THR A 344 -13.04 -2.69 -4.57
C THR A 344 -12.74 -1.51 -5.50
N ARG A 345 -11.71 -1.63 -6.34
CA ARG A 345 -11.31 -0.58 -7.28
C ARG A 345 -12.41 -0.25 -8.29
N ASP A 346 -13.04 -1.26 -8.87
CA ASP A 346 -14.08 -1.09 -9.89
C ASP A 346 -15.28 -0.33 -9.31
N LEU A 347 -15.65 -0.68 -8.08
CA LEU A 347 -16.77 -0.06 -7.39
C LEU A 347 -16.46 1.35 -6.86
N GLU A 348 -15.27 1.58 -6.33
CA GLU A 348 -14.88 2.91 -5.86
C GLU A 348 -14.86 3.95 -6.98
N GLY A 349 -14.48 3.55 -8.20
CA GLY A 349 -14.59 4.37 -9.40
C GLY A 349 -16.02 4.77 -9.76
N ILE A 350 -17.03 4.05 -9.25
CA ILE A 350 -18.45 4.37 -9.42
C ILE A 350 -18.95 5.24 -8.25
N VAL A 351 -18.70 4.78 -7.03
CA VAL A 351 -19.26 5.36 -5.80
C VAL A 351 -18.64 6.70 -5.43
N TYR A 352 -17.32 6.82 -5.52
CA TYR A 352 -16.59 8.02 -5.11
C TYR A 352 -16.39 9.04 -6.24
N ALA A 353 -16.95 8.76 -7.43
CA ALA A 353 -17.03 9.77 -8.48
C ALA A 353 -17.91 10.98 -8.07
N ASP A 354 -18.77 10.78 -7.07
CA ASP A 354 -19.58 11.81 -6.44
C ASP A 354 -19.09 12.04 -4.99
N HIS A 355 -18.69 13.27 -4.65
CA HIS A 355 -18.03 13.59 -3.39
C HIS A 355 -18.97 13.62 -2.16
N ASP A 356 -20.26 13.42 -2.35
CA ASP A 356 -21.29 13.47 -1.29
C ASP A 356 -21.50 12.14 -0.56
N VAL A 357 -20.72 11.10 -0.90
CA VAL A 357 -20.79 9.78 -0.28
C VAL A 357 -19.62 9.60 0.69
N LEU A 358 -19.91 9.47 1.99
CA LEU A 358 -18.88 9.27 3.01
C LEU A 358 -18.29 7.87 3.03
N GLY A 359 -19.02 6.88 2.53
CA GLY A 359 -18.62 5.50 2.50
C GLY A 359 -19.72 4.61 1.93
N TYR A 360 -19.39 3.35 1.70
CA TYR A 360 -20.33 2.39 1.16
C TYR A 360 -20.17 1.02 1.81
N LEU A 361 -21.25 0.22 1.73
CA LEU A 361 -21.28 -1.18 2.13
C LEU A 361 -22.08 -1.97 1.11
N ILE A 362 -21.50 -3.07 0.63
CA ILE A 362 -22.20 -4.06 -0.20
C ILE A 362 -22.77 -5.14 0.70
N GLU A 363 -24.03 -5.42 0.55
CA GLU A 363 -24.69 -6.57 1.16
C GLU A 363 -25.11 -7.53 0.05
N VAL A 364 -24.77 -8.81 0.21
CA VAL A 364 -25.13 -9.86 -0.73
C VAL A 364 -25.72 -11.06 0.01
N ASP A 365 -26.57 -11.82 -0.67
CA ASP A 365 -26.95 -13.15 -0.18
C ASP A 365 -25.78 -14.14 -0.31
N GLY A 366 -25.87 -15.30 0.34
CA GLY A 366 -24.81 -16.31 0.33
C GLY A 366 -24.45 -16.87 -1.04
N ARG A 367 -25.28 -16.59 -2.08
CA ARG A 367 -25.07 -17.03 -3.46
C ARG A 367 -24.63 -15.90 -4.40
N GLY A 368 -24.66 -14.66 -3.95
CA GLY A 368 -24.38 -13.48 -4.76
C GLY A 368 -25.44 -13.18 -5.83
N ALA A 369 -26.63 -13.78 -5.72
CA ALA A 369 -27.73 -13.56 -6.64
C ALA A 369 -28.51 -12.28 -6.36
N TRP A 370 -28.55 -11.88 -5.09
CA TRP A 370 -29.12 -10.62 -4.63
C TRP A 370 -28.01 -9.74 -4.05
N ALA A 371 -28.07 -8.44 -4.38
CA ALA A 371 -27.08 -7.48 -3.91
C ALA A 371 -27.67 -6.09 -3.67
N ARG A 372 -27.35 -5.51 -2.52
CA ARG A 372 -27.71 -4.14 -2.15
C ARG A 372 -26.46 -3.30 -1.92
N LEU A 373 -26.51 -2.05 -2.40
CA LEU A 373 -25.49 -1.05 -2.13
C LEU A 373 -26.01 -0.01 -1.14
N LEU A 374 -25.43 0.03 0.05
CA LEU A 374 -25.68 1.07 1.03
C LEU A 374 -24.64 2.17 0.88
N LEU A 375 -25.09 3.42 0.84
CA LEU A 375 -24.27 4.61 0.70
C LEU A 375 -24.46 5.48 1.95
N GLU A 376 -23.37 5.82 2.63
CA GLU A 376 -23.43 6.75 3.74
C GLU A 376 -23.40 8.19 3.21
N ARG A 377 -24.47 8.96 3.48
CA ARG A 377 -24.57 10.33 3.02
C ARG A 377 -23.70 11.29 3.82
N ASP A 378 -23.17 12.32 3.17
CA ASP A 378 -22.59 13.45 3.87
C ASP A 378 -23.70 14.20 4.66
N PRO A 379 -23.48 14.59 5.92
CA PRO A 379 -24.46 15.36 6.69
C PRO A 379 -24.91 16.66 6.03
N GLY A 380 -24.06 17.27 5.20
CA GLY A 380 -24.36 18.49 4.44
C GLY A 380 -24.94 18.26 3.05
N ALA A 381 -25.09 17.00 2.59
CA ALA A 381 -25.55 16.72 1.24
C ALA A 381 -27.06 16.99 1.05
N ASP A 382 -27.41 17.47 -0.15
CA ASP A 382 -28.81 17.64 -0.55
C ASP A 382 -29.49 16.28 -0.76
N ARG A 383 -30.53 16.03 0.02
CA ARG A 383 -31.34 14.81 -0.07
C ARG A 383 -32.25 14.77 -1.29
N ALA A 384 -32.65 15.90 -1.80
CA ALA A 384 -33.53 15.95 -2.98
C ALA A 384 -32.85 15.35 -4.23
N GLY A 385 -31.53 15.43 -4.32
CA GLY A 385 -30.74 14.81 -5.38
C GLY A 385 -30.48 13.29 -5.23
N GLU A 386 -30.82 12.66 -4.10
CA GLU A 386 -30.52 11.24 -3.88
C GLU A 386 -31.12 10.29 -4.92
N PRO A 387 -32.38 10.43 -5.37
CA PRO A 387 -32.95 9.54 -6.38
C PRO A 387 -32.19 9.58 -7.71
N ALA A 388 -31.77 10.76 -8.15
CA ALA A 388 -30.98 10.91 -9.36
C ALA A 388 -29.59 10.27 -9.21
N ARG A 389 -28.95 10.42 -8.05
CA ARG A 389 -27.66 9.75 -7.75
C ARG A 389 -27.78 8.24 -7.68
N GLN A 390 -28.86 7.71 -7.10
CA GLN A 390 -29.13 6.26 -7.10
C GLN A 390 -29.22 5.71 -8.52
N GLU A 391 -29.97 6.36 -9.40
CA GLU A 391 -30.09 5.92 -10.79
C GLU A 391 -28.78 6.06 -11.56
N LEU A 392 -28.00 7.11 -11.32
CA LEU A 392 -26.67 7.28 -11.91
C LEU A 392 -25.71 6.16 -11.50
N ILE A 393 -25.71 5.76 -10.23
CA ILE A 393 -24.91 4.66 -9.71
C ILE A 393 -25.38 3.33 -10.33
N GLN A 394 -26.68 3.09 -10.45
CA GLN A 394 -27.23 1.94 -11.12
C GLN A 394 -26.74 1.86 -12.59
N HIS A 395 -26.84 2.96 -13.31
CA HIS A 395 -26.43 3.03 -14.71
C HIS A 395 -24.91 2.78 -14.87
N ARG A 396 -24.08 3.44 -14.05
CA ARG A 396 -22.62 3.22 -14.06
C ARG A 396 -22.22 1.80 -13.68
N THR A 397 -22.98 1.15 -12.77
CA THR A 397 -22.75 -0.25 -12.39
C THR A 397 -23.06 -1.17 -13.56
N ASP A 398 -24.17 -0.94 -14.24
CA ASP A 398 -24.58 -1.70 -15.41
C ASP A 398 -23.55 -1.59 -16.55
N GLU A 399 -23.14 -0.37 -16.87
CA GLU A 399 -22.15 -0.12 -17.92
C GLU A 399 -20.76 -0.73 -17.64
N ARG A 400 -20.29 -0.65 -16.39
CA ARG A 400 -18.91 -1.03 -16.04
C ARG A 400 -18.78 -2.46 -15.55
N LEU A 401 -19.82 -3.00 -14.91
CA LEU A 401 -19.80 -4.29 -14.22
C LEU A 401 -20.81 -5.29 -14.77
N GLY A 402 -21.71 -4.86 -15.66
CA GLY A 402 -22.67 -5.72 -16.34
C GLY A 402 -23.83 -6.20 -15.49
N PHE A 403 -24.15 -5.49 -14.39
CA PHE A 403 -25.31 -5.80 -13.55
C PHE A 403 -25.91 -4.55 -12.91
N ARG A 404 -27.17 -4.68 -12.43
CA ARG A 404 -27.85 -3.67 -11.61
C ARG A 404 -28.03 -4.20 -10.19
N TRP A 405 -27.89 -3.31 -9.20
CA TRP A 405 -28.21 -3.60 -7.81
C TRP A 405 -29.70 -3.84 -7.63
N ASP A 406 -30.10 -4.76 -6.75
CA ASP A 406 -31.51 -4.90 -6.39
C ASP A 406 -32.00 -3.67 -5.61
N GLU A 407 -31.10 -3.06 -4.83
CA GLU A 407 -31.37 -1.82 -4.12
C GLU A 407 -30.09 -0.97 -4.05
N VAL A 408 -30.21 0.34 -4.29
CA VAL A 408 -29.22 1.35 -3.91
C VAL A 408 -29.88 2.27 -2.90
N ARG A 409 -29.33 2.38 -1.69
CA ARG A 409 -29.95 3.10 -0.60
C ARG A 409 -28.95 4.04 0.10
N PHE A 410 -29.36 5.31 0.29
CA PHE A 410 -28.65 6.23 1.16
C PHE A 410 -29.07 6.04 2.62
N VAL A 411 -28.07 5.96 3.50
CA VAL A 411 -28.25 5.82 4.95
C VAL A 411 -27.51 6.92 5.69
N ASN A 412 -27.96 7.29 6.90
CA ASN A 412 -27.26 8.29 7.71
C ASN A 412 -25.97 7.73 8.32
N ARG A 413 -25.89 6.41 8.47
CA ARG A 413 -24.72 5.71 9.00
C ARG A 413 -24.73 4.27 8.48
N LEU A 414 -23.58 3.82 8.00
CA LEU A 414 -23.41 2.42 7.63
C LEU A 414 -23.48 1.51 8.85
N PRO A 415 -24.04 0.30 8.71
CA PRO A 415 -23.95 -0.73 9.73
C PRO A 415 -22.50 -1.01 10.11
N VAL A 416 -22.24 -1.28 11.39
CA VAL A 416 -20.92 -1.69 11.85
C VAL A 416 -20.63 -3.07 11.26
N THR A 417 -19.64 -3.16 10.42
CA THR A 417 -19.12 -4.43 9.92
C THR A 417 -18.08 -4.95 10.89
N THR A 418 -18.46 -5.89 11.74
CA THR A 418 -17.47 -6.69 12.45
C THR A 418 -16.88 -7.68 11.46
N LYS A 419 -15.60 -7.54 11.13
CA LYS A 419 -14.87 -8.67 10.57
C LYS A 419 -14.91 -9.77 11.62
N SER A 420 -15.70 -10.81 11.37
CA SER A 420 -15.75 -12.02 12.21
C SER A 420 -14.33 -12.52 12.43
N GLY A 421 -13.93 -12.69 13.69
CA GLY A 421 -12.72 -13.37 14.08
C GLY A 421 -11.55 -12.49 14.50
N GLY A 422 -11.76 -11.43 15.32
CA GLY A 422 -10.68 -10.77 16.09
C GLY A 422 -9.45 -10.33 15.28
N SER A 423 -9.59 -10.16 13.96
CA SER A 423 -8.45 -9.93 13.11
C SER A 423 -7.95 -8.50 13.30
N GLN A 424 -6.63 -8.37 13.43
CA GLN A 424 -5.81 -7.16 13.55
C GLN A 424 -5.96 -6.14 12.39
N LYS A 425 -7.05 -6.22 11.61
CA LYS A 425 -7.32 -5.41 10.43
C LYS A 425 -8.40 -4.37 10.60
N SER A 426 -8.62 -3.90 11.82
CA SER A 426 -9.56 -2.79 12.10
C SER A 426 -9.29 -1.51 11.28
N TRP A 427 -8.08 -1.35 10.80
CA TRP A 427 -7.65 -0.22 9.98
C TRP A 427 -7.86 -0.39 8.47
N LYS A 428 -8.17 -1.62 8.00
CA LYS A 428 -8.54 -1.86 6.59
C LYS A 428 -10.04 -1.87 6.43
N ARG A 429 -10.53 -1.21 5.39
CA ARG A 429 -11.96 -1.16 5.06
C ARG A 429 -12.52 -2.56 4.81
N SER A 430 -13.73 -2.79 5.30
CA SER A 430 -14.55 -3.94 4.95
C SER A 430 -15.87 -3.43 4.39
N ASN A 431 -15.91 -3.30 3.08
CA ASN A 431 -17.06 -2.75 2.36
C ASN A 431 -18.02 -3.85 1.87
N PHE A 432 -17.94 -5.04 2.47
CA PHE A 432 -18.68 -6.21 2.04
C PHE A 432 -19.22 -7.01 3.21
N ARG A 433 -20.49 -7.41 3.16
CA ARG A 433 -21.16 -8.25 4.15
C ARG A 433 -22.08 -9.26 3.46
N VAL A 434 -21.96 -10.53 3.86
CA VAL A 434 -22.96 -11.55 3.51
C VAL A 434 -24.12 -11.44 4.48
N VAL A 435 -25.34 -11.46 3.98
CA VAL A 435 -26.59 -11.45 4.76
C VAL A 435 -27.31 -12.78 4.58
N ASP A 436 -27.71 -13.38 5.72
CA ASP A 436 -28.36 -14.71 5.72
C ASP A 436 -29.85 -14.64 5.32
N GLU A 437 -30.50 -13.51 5.54
CA GLU A 437 -31.88 -13.26 5.15
C GLU A 437 -32.01 -11.94 4.39
N VAL A 438 -32.55 -12.02 3.19
CA VAL A 438 -32.97 -10.87 2.43
C VAL A 438 -34.36 -10.47 3.03
N VAL A 439 -34.36 -9.46 3.90
CA VAL A 439 -35.62 -8.85 4.33
C VAL A 439 -36.07 -7.89 3.22
N PRO A 440 -37.13 -8.19 2.48
CA PRO A 440 -37.72 -7.21 1.55
C PRO A 440 -38.10 -5.95 2.31
N ALA A 441 -37.87 -4.78 1.71
CA ALA A 441 -38.16 -3.48 2.26
C ALA A 441 -39.69 -3.24 2.37
#